data_f400b2ffc6b53de4cc540482cd1dd026
#
_entry.id   f400b2ffc6b53de4cc540482cd1dd026
#
_cell.length_a   1.000
_cell.length_b   1.000
_cell.length_c   1.000
_cell.angle_alpha   90.00
_cell.angle_beta   90.00
_cell.angle_gamma   90.00
#
_symmetry.space_group_name_H-M   'P 1'
#
loop_
_entity.id
_entity.type
_entity.pdbx_description
1 polymer ?
#
loop_
_entity_poly.entity_id
_entity_poly.type
_entity_poly.pdbx_seq_one_letter_code
_entity_poly.pdbx_strand_id
1 'polypeptide(L)'
;MRARLPLVAALAAVLAGGPGLAQVPPREIPVPRIATRLGTLPGVNELPARPALPDVLVMNDGTRVTTLRQWPARRREMQRILAYYATGLMPPAPGNVKGREIRSELVLDGTVRYRLVHLAFGPKSQLGLDIGVFTPVTGGPFPAIILPGGTPPGGTVLPRLPQGPNQGRGENVLLLVGPGPTAEGSASTAGTTSAAAAARVLGTPPTAAALAADRAEVFRRGYALVVFNPNDCAEDTTLRNMDGSWAFRTTRFYPAYPGYDWGILAGWAWGASRVADYLERDPAIDARTLIITGASRNGKAAMVAAAFDDRLLGAPVVTGGGGIGAYRFAGPRGSETLDIMETKYPNWFSPNLHQFRGQREKLPFDQHWFLALAAPRPFVALEGDADRISLPEAVRQSILGARPVYALFGAGDRLGVNFAQHGHAFTPDDWTALLDFFDTHQRGKPVERTFNRFPTEQELDAALARPRVQP
;
A
#
# COMPACT_ATOMS: atom_id res chain seq x y z
N MET A 1 -86.33 11.36 -29.26
CA MET A 1 -84.95 11.14 -29.69
C MET A 1 -84.10 10.95 -28.46
N ARG A 2 -83.67 9.72 -28.21
CA ARG A 2 -82.92 9.34 -26.99
C ARG A 2 -81.47 9.16 -27.42
N ALA A 3 -80.54 10.01 -26.88
CA ALA A 3 -79.11 9.88 -27.04
C ALA A 3 -78.59 8.84 -26.02
N ARG A 4 -77.84 7.83 -26.50
CA ARG A 4 -77.09 6.85 -25.69
C ARG A 4 -75.70 7.29 -25.50
N LEU A 5 -75.21 7.45 -24.25
CA LEU A 5 -73.83 7.58 -23.93
C LEU A 5 -73.23 6.16 -23.76
N PRO A 6 -72.01 5.94 -24.23
CA PRO A 6 -71.28 4.68 -23.90
C PRO A 6 -70.58 4.74 -22.57
N LEU A 7 -70.73 3.67 -21.81
CA LEU A 7 -70.07 3.37 -20.56
C LEU A 7 -68.62 2.96 -20.83
N VAL A 8 -67.65 3.73 -20.34
CA VAL A 8 -66.23 3.31 -20.34
C VAL A 8 -65.94 2.55 -19.06
N ALA A 9 -65.71 1.24 -19.19
CA ALA A 9 -65.28 0.40 -18.08
C ALA A 9 -63.78 0.56 -17.85
N ALA A 10 -63.41 1.11 -16.71
CA ALA A 10 -62.02 1.17 -16.24
C ALA A 10 -61.65 -0.21 -15.67
N LEU A 11 -60.72 -0.89 -16.36
CA LEU A 11 -60.13 -2.15 -15.87
C LEU A 11 -58.95 -1.80 -14.90
N ALA A 12 -59.18 -1.88 -13.61
CA ALA A 12 -58.12 -1.77 -12.61
C ALA A 12 -57.32 -3.09 -12.56
N ALA A 13 -56.12 -3.11 -13.11
CA ALA A 13 -55.18 -4.22 -12.95
C ALA A 13 -54.60 -4.20 -11.55
N VAL A 14 -55.04 -5.11 -10.71
CA VAL A 14 -54.38 -5.42 -9.41
C VAL A 14 -53.10 -6.19 -9.74
N LEU A 15 -51.95 -5.52 -9.65
CA LEU A 15 -50.63 -6.17 -9.65
C LEU A 15 -50.49 -6.86 -8.28
N ALA A 16 -50.76 -8.14 -8.22
CA ALA A 16 -50.41 -8.99 -7.08
C ALA A 16 -48.88 -9.06 -7.03
N GLY A 17 -48.29 -8.38 -6.02
CA GLY A 17 -46.86 -8.54 -5.68
C GLY A 17 -46.62 -9.98 -5.25
N GLY A 18 -46.06 -10.81 -6.10
CA GLY A 18 -45.53 -12.10 -5.70
C GLY A 18 -44.44 -11.92 -4.62
N PRO A 19 -44.29 -12.90 -3.70
CA PRO A 19 -43.22 -12.82 -2.70
C PRO A 19 -41.87 -12.68 -3.44
N GLY A 20 -41.20 -11.55 -3.21
CA GLY A 20 -39.88 -11.32 -3.72
C GLY A 20 -38.99 -12.49 -3.33
N LEU A 21 -38.47 -13.21 -4.30
CA LEU A 21 -37.46 -14.22 -4.07
C LEU A 21 -36.32 -13.51 -3.33
N ALA A 22 -36.18 -13.78 -2.04
CA ALA A 22 -35.04 -13.33 -1.28
C ALA A 22 -33.81 -13.85 -2.04
N GLN A 23 -33.01 -12.95 -2.62
CA GLN A 23 -31.75 -13.32 -3.25
C GLN A 23 -30.90 -13.96 -2.17
N VAL A 24 -30.75 -15.28 -2.25
CA VAL A 24 -29.79 -15.99 -1.42
C VAL A 24 -28.42 -15.41 -1.78
N PRO A 25 -27.69 -14.81 -0.81
CA PRO A 25 -26.38 -14.24 -1.12
C PRO A 25 -25.51 -15.33 -1.77
N PRO A 26 -24.76 -14.99 -2.81
CA PRO A 26 -23.93 -15.98 -3.48
C PRO A 26 -23.04 -16.67 -2.44
N ARG A 27 -23.09 -18.00 -2.40
CA ARG A 27 -22.32 -18.80 -1.47
C ARG A 27 -20.84 -18.55 -1.71
N GLU A 28 -20.16 -17.96 -0.71
CA GLU A 28 -18.73 -17.69 -0.80
C GLU A 28 -17.96 -19.00 -1.02
N ILE A 29 -17.14 -19.05 -2.08
CA ILE A 29 -16.29 -20.21 -2.36
C ILE A 29 -15.08 -20.09 -1.42
N PRO A 30 -14.85 -21.06 -0.51
CA PRO A 30 -13.71 -21.01 0.40
C PRO A 30 -12.38 -21.00 -0.39
N VAL A 31 -11.41 -20.19 0.07
CA VAL A 31 -10.05 -20.25 -0.45
C VAL A 31 -9.36 -21.48 0.12
N PRO A 32 -8.80 -22.36 -0.71
CA PRO A 32 -8.02 -23.50 -0.22
C PRO A 32 -6.87 -23.05 0.68
N ARG A 33 -6.74 -23.68 1.83
CA ARG A 33 -5.67 -23.35 2.79
C ARG A 33 -4.35 -23.94 2.33
N ILE A 34 -3.29 -23.14 2.41
CA ILE A 34 -1.92 -23.58 2.20
C ILE A 34 -1.30 -23.81 3.58
N ALA A 35 -0.85 -25.04 3.84
CA ALA A 35 -0.12 -25.34 5.06
C ALA A 35 1.25 -24.67 5.04
N THR A 36 1.51 -23.80 6.00
CA THR A 36 2.79 -23.12 6.16
C THR A 36 3.53 -23.61 7.41
N ARG A 37 4.83 -23.33 7.48
CA ARG A 37 5.64 -23.63 8.68
C ARG A 37 5.29 -22.81 9.92
N LEU A 38 4.39 -21.82 9.82
CA LEU A 38 3.91 -21.07 10.99
C LEU A 38 3.05 -21.93 11.91
N GLY A 39 2.55 -23.07 11.42
CA GLY A 39 1.59 -23.88 12.15
C GLY A 39 0.22 -23.22 12.24
N THR A 40 -0.59 -23.66 13.20
CA THR A 40 -1.91 -23.09 13.46
C THR A 40 -1.84 -22.17 14.66
N LEU A 41 -2.40 -20.96 14.54
CA LEU A 41 -2.66 -20.03 15.64
C LEU A 41 -4.17 -20.03 15.97
N PRO A 42 -4.60 -19.50 17.13
CA PRO A 42 -5.99 -19.52 17.57
C PRO A 42 -6.97 -18.95 16.53
N GLY A 43 -8.11 -19.59 16.36
CA GLY A 43 -9.21 -19.09 15.55
C GLY A 43 -9.90 -17.90 16.22
N VAL A 44 -10.75 -17.17 15.48
CA VAL A 44 -11.46 -15.99 15.99
C VAL A 44 -12.30 -16.28 17.25
N ASN A 45 -12.84 -17.50 17.39
CA ASN A 45 -13.65 -17.89 18.54
C ASN A 45 -12.82 -18.15 19.80
N GLU A 46 -11.52 -18.36 19.65
CA GLU A 46 -10.59 -18.61 20.76
C GLU A 46 -9.90 -17.31 21.23
N LEU A 47 -10.10 -16.23 20.50
CA LEU A 47 -9.47 -14.93 20.78
C LEU A 47 -10.42 -14.03 21.59
N PRO A 48 -9.92 -13.34 22.62
CA PRO A 48 -10.73 -12.40 23.41
C PRO A 48 -11.04 -11.14 22.60
N ALA A 49 -12.25 -10.59 22.79
CA ALA A 49 -12.59 -9.27 22.29
C ALA A 49 -11.84 -8.19 23.11
N ARG A 50 -11.19 -7.26 22.42
CA ARG A 50 -10.45 -6.14 23.01
C ARG A 50 -10.77 -4.87 22.21
N PRO A 51 -11.48 -3.89 22.79
CA PRO A 51 -11.78 -2.64 22.10
C PRO A 51 -10.55 -1.75 21.96
N ALA A 52 -9.58 -1.82 22.88
CA ALA A 52 -8.34 -1.09 22.82
C ALA A 52 -7.31 -1.78 21.90
N LEU A 53 -6.35 -1.00 21.40
CA LEU A 53 -5.22 -1.53 20.64
C LEU A 53 -4.39 -2.50 21.50
N PRO A 54 -3.98 -3.67 20.97
CA PRO A 54 -3.04 -4.55 21.65
C PRO A 54 -1.71 -3.85 21.93
N ASP A 55 -1.25 -3.82 23.18
CA ASP A 55 -0.02 -3.15 23.58
C ASP A 55 1.20 -3.78 22.86
N VAL A 56 1.95 -2.95 22.15
CA VAL A 56 3.14 -3.38 21.38
C VAL A 56 4.28 -3.90 22.27
N LEU A 57 4.30 -3.51 23.53
CA LEU A 57 5.34 -3.91 24.51
C LEU A 57 4.88 -5.02 25.47
N VAL A 58 3.76 -5.69 25.18
CA VAL A 58 3.27 -6.83 25.95
C VAL A 58 3.27 -8.09 25.09
N MET A 59 4.01 -9.12 25.53
CA MET A 59 4.01 -10.44 24.90
C MET A 59 2.65 -11.13 25.04
N ASN A 60 2.38 -12.15 24.23
CA ASN A 60 1.12 -12.90 24.31
C ASN A 60 0.94 -13.65 25.65
N ASP A 61 2.05 -13.96 26.34
CA ASP A 61 2.04 -14.57 27.68
C ASP A 61 1.82 -13.54 28.81
N GLY A 62 1.64 -12.26 28.47
CA GLY A 62 1.47 -11.15 29.40
C GLY A 62 2.77 -10.49 29.86
N THR A 63 3.94 -11.03 29.51
CA THR A 63 5.23 -10.44 29.88
C THR A 63 5.41 -9.06 29.25
N ARG A 64 5.73 -8.05 30.05
CA ARG A 64 6.01 -6.70 29.56
C ARG A 64 7.46 -6.54 29.12
N VAL A 65 7.67 -6.02 27.93
CA VAL A 65 8.97 -5.63 27.39
C VAL A 65 9.34 -4.25 27.92
N THR A 66 10.44 -4.17 28.65
CA THR A 66 10.93 -2.92 29.27
C THR A 66 12.37 -2.58 28.88
N THR A 67 13.03 -3.46 28.14
CA THR A 67 14.43 -3.29 27.73
C THR A 67 14.63 -3.63 26.25
N LEU A 68 15.63 -3.01 25.62
CA LEU A 68 16.03 -3.33 24.24
C LEU A 68 16.43 -4.80 24.06
N ARG A 69 16.97 -5.44 25.10
CA ARG A 69 17.34 -6.86 25.05
C ARG A 69 16.13 -7.78 24.88
N GLN A 70 14.97 -7.42 25.40
CA GLN A 70 13.73 -8.20 25.28
C GLN A 70 13.02 -7.97 23.93
N TRP A 71 13.22 -6.81 23.31
CA TRP A 71 12.52 -6.41 22.08
C TRP A 71 12.64 -7.43 20.93
N PRO A 72 13.80 -8.05 20.62
CA PRO A 72 13.89 -9.01 19.53
C PRO A 72 12.95 -10.21 19.66
N ALA A 73 12.65 -10.65 20.88
CA ALA A 73 11.68 -11.73 21.11
C ALA A 73 10.25 -11.27 20.76
N ARG A 74 9.86 -10.10 21.28
CA ARG A 74 8.56 -9.50 20.98
C ARG A 74 8.39 -9.22 19.48
N ARG A 75 9.41 -8.68 18.85
CA ARG A 75 9.43 -8.40 17.42
C ARG A 75 9.14 -9.67 16.59
N ARG A 76 9.82 -10.78 16.88
CA ARG A 76 9.56 -12.07 16.21
C ARG A 76 8.15 -12.59 16.46
N GLU A 77 7.62 -12.43 17.66
CA GLU A 77 6.24 -12.80 17.97
C GLU A 77 5.24 -11.99 17.16
N MET A 78 5.42 -10.66 17.09
CA MET A 78 4.60 -9.77 16.27
C MET A 78 4.68 -10.12 14.78
N GLN A 79 5.88 -10.35 14.25
CA GLN A 79 6.08 -10.77 12.85
C GLN A 79 5.37 -12.10 12.54
N ARG A 80 5.42 -13.08 13.46
CA ARG A 80 4.71 -14.35 13.29
C ARG A 80 3.20 -14.17 13.24
N ILE A 81 2.65 -13.33 14.13
CA ILE A 81 1.22 -13.04 14.21
C ILE A 81 0.74 -12.31 12.95
N LEU A 82 1.48 -11.28 12.53
CA LEU A 82 1.17 -10.54 11.30
C LEU A 82 1.29 -11.43 10.05
N ALA A 83 2.31 -12.27 9.97
CA ALA A 83 2.47 -13.22 8.87
C ALA A 83 1.32 -14.24 8.83
N TYR A 84 0.78 -14.66 9.97
CA TYR A 84 -0.32 -15.61 10.01
C TYR A 84 -1.66 -14.96 9.69
N TYR A 85 -2.00 -13.84 10.35
CA TYR A 85 -3.35 -13.27 10.24
C TYR A 85 -3.46 -12.16 9.19
N ALA A 86 -2.40 -11.37 8.95
CA ALA A 86 -2.51 -10.16 8.13
C ALA A 86 -1.96 -10.32 6.71
N THR A 87 -0.70 -10.74 6.56
CA THR A 87 0.00 -10.66 5.27
C THR A 87 0.09 -12.00 4.53
N GLY A 88 -0.05 -13.11 5.22
CA GLY A 88 0.45 -14.41 4.80
C GLY A 88 1.97 -14.51 4.97
N LEU A 89 2.49 -15.73 5.02
CA LEU A 89 3.92 -16.01 5.16
C LEU A 89 4.63 -15.74 3.85
N MET A 90 5.56 -14.80 3.84
CA MET A 90 6.45 -14.51 2.70
C MET A 90 7.60 -15.52 2.62
N PRO A 91 8.08 -15.86 1.41
CA PRO A 91 9.31 -16.63 1.23
C PRO A 91 10.52 -15.91 1.80
N PRO A 92 11.57 -16.63 2.21
CA PRO A 92 12.85 -16.01 2.56
C PRO A 92 13.49 -15.33 1.36
N ALA A 93 14.46 -14.46 1.60
CA ALA A 93 15.27 -13.88 0.54
C ALA A 93 15.97 -14.99 -0.27
N PRO A 94 15.95 -14.95 -1.61
CA PRO A 94 16.52 -15.99 -2.45
C PRO A 94 18.06 -16.00 -2.45
N GLY A 95 18.70 -14.88 -2.05
CA GLY A 95 20.16 -14.75 -1.95
C GLY A 95 20.91 -14.67 -3.29
N ASN A 96 20.21 -14.74 -4.43
CA ASN A 96 20.81 -14.83 -5.76
C ASN A 96 20.34 -13.72 -6.72
N VAL A 97 19.90 -12.57 -6.20
CA VAL A 97 19.50 -11.45 -7.06
C VAL A 97 20.69 -10.93 -7.88
N LYS A 98 20.51 -10.87 -9.19
CA LYS A 98 21.47 -10.29 -10.13
C LYS A 98 20.76 -9.28 -11.03
N GLY A 99 21.36 -8.11 -11.24
CA GLY A 99 20.88 -7.11 -12.17
C GLY A 99 21.69 -7.14 -13.47
N ARG A 100 21.01 -6.95 -14.60
CA ARG A 100 21.61 -6.73 -15.91
C ARG A 100 21.04 -5.44 -16.48
N GLU A 101 21.90 -4.45 -16.71
CA GLU A 101 21.50 -3.23 -17.38
C GLU A 101 21.08 -3.53 -18.83
N ILE A 102 19.88 -3.08 -19.19
CA ILE A 102 19.30 -3.25 -20.54
C ILE A 102 19.63 -2.03 -21.39
N ARG A 103 19.50 -0.85 -20.81
CA ARG A 103 19.82 0.42 -21.46
C ARG A 103 20.12 1.50 -20.44
N SER A 104 20.81 2.54 -20.89
CA SER A 104 21.07 3.74 -20.12
C SER A 104 20.94 4.97 -21.02
N GLU A 105 20.38 6.03 -20.46
CA GLU A 105 20.25 7.32 -21.16
C GLU A 105 20.35 8.48 -20.17
N LEU A 106 20.72 9.65 -20.66
CA LEU A 106 20.67 10.89 -19.90
C LEU A 106 19.32 11.57 -20.13
N VAL A 107 18.71 12.04 -19.06
CA VAL A 107 17.44 12.76 -19.06
C VAL A 107 17.56 14.03 -18.22
N LEU A 108 16.51 14.86 -18.17
CA LEU A 108 16.47 16.12 -17.42
C LEU A 108 17.71 17.00 -17.78
N ASP A 109 17.84 17.34 -19.07
CA ASP A 109 18.92 18.15 -19.63
C ASP A 109 20.33 17.60 -19.28
N GLY A 110 20.46 16.26 -19.25
CA GLY A 110 21.71 15.58 -18.97
C GLY A 110 22.12 15.51 -17.50
N THR A 111 21.29 16.01 -16.58
CA THR A 111 21.61 16.03 -15.13
C THR A 111 21.25 14.76 -14.40
N VAL A 112 20.44 13.88 -15.01
CA VAL A 112 19.99 12.61 -14.43
C VAL A 112 20.30 11.47 -15.40
N ARG A 113 20.87 10.40 -14.90
CA ARG A 113 21.05 9.13 -15.61
C ARG A 113 19.88 8.21 -15.29
N TYR A 114 19.18 7.77 -16.33
CA TYR A 114 18.24 6.67 -16.26
C TYR A 114 18.90 5.36 -16.69
N ARG A 115 18.67 4.29 -15.92
CA ARG A 115 19.08 2.92 -16.27
C ARG A 115 17.85 2.00 -16.16
N LEU A 116 17.59 1.25 -17.21
CA LEU A 116 16.66 0.12 -17.17
C LEU A 116 17.45 -1.14 -16.81
N VAL A 117 17.11 -1.78 -15.71
CA VAL A 117 17.81 -2.97 -15.20
C VAL A 117 16.83 -4.13 -15.09
N HIS A 118 17.19 -5.26 -15.66
CA HIS A 118 16.47 -6.52 -15.46
C HIS A 118 17.10 -7.27 -14.29
N LEU A 119 16.29 -7.55 -13.25
CA LEU A 119 16.67 -8.40 -12.12
C LEU A 119 16.30 -9.85 -12.43
N ALA A 120 17.23 -10.79 -12.19
CA ALA A 120 16.97 -12.23 -12.21
C ALA A 120 17.25 -12.80 -10.82
N PHE A 121 16.34 -13.65 -10.31
CA PHE A 121 16.45 -14.21 -8.96
C PHE A 121 15.56 -15.45 -8.74
N GLY A 122 15.53 -15.92 -7.49
CA GLY A 122 14.67 -17.02 -7.07
C GLY A 122 15.21 -18.39 -7.46
N PRO A 123 14.40 -19.47 -7.32
CA PRO A 123 14.81 -20.81 -7.65
C PRO A 123 15.32 -20.89 -9.09
N LYS A 124 16.55 -21.37 -9.30
CA LYS A 124 17.22 -21.46 -10.61
C LYS A 124 17.25 -20.14 -11.38
N SER A 125 17.16 -18.99 -10.70
CA SER A 125 17.07 -17.63 -11.32
C SER A 125 15.93 -17.48 -12.35
N GLN A 126 14.81 -18.16 -12.12
CA GLN A 126 13.68 -18.17 -13.06
C GLN A 126 12.72 -17.00 -12.92
N LEU A 127 12.85 -16.21 -11.85
CA LEU A 127 12.04 -15.01 -11.63
C LEU A 127 12.75 -13.78 -12.18
N GLY A 128 11.98 -12.85 -12.72
CA GLY A 128 12.49 -11.59 -13.25
C GLY A 128 11.64 -10.41 -12.80
N LEU A 129 12.29 -9.24 -12.76
CA LEU A 129 11.64 -7.95 -12.48
C LEU A 129 12.43 -6.84 -13.17
N ASP A 130 11.75 -6.04 -14.00
CA ASP A 130 12.38 -4.85 -14.57
C ASP A 130 12.25 -3.69 -13.59
N ILE A 131 13.36 -2.98 -13.37
CA ILE A 131 13.40 -1.76 -12.55
C ILE A 131 14.00 -0.61 -13.34
N GLY A 132 13.48 0.60 -13.11
CA GLY A 132 14.06 1.84 -13.63
C GLY A 132 14.80 2.56 -12.52
N VAL A 133 16.09 2.80 -12.70
CA VAL A 133 16.96 3.48 -11.72
C VAL A 133 17.36 4.84 -12.26
N PHE A 134 16.94 5.90 -11.58
CA PHE A 134 17.29 7.29 -11.88
C PHE A 134 18.29 7.79 -10.83
N THR A 135 19.43 8.29 -11.25
CA THR A 135 20.46 8.86 -10.37
C THR A 135 20.93 10.21 -10.89
N PRO A 136 21.16 11.20 -10.03
CA PRO A 136 21.91 12.39 -10.46
C PRO A 136 23.25 11.99 -11.07
N VAL A 137 23.79 12.76 -12.03
CA VAL A 137 25.08 12.45 -12.69
C VAL A 137 26.28 12.92 -11.89
N THR A 138 26.08 13.81 -10.91
CA THR A 138 27.14 14.37 -10.06
C THR A 138 26.85 14.10 -8.60
N GLY A 139 27.90 13.78 -7.83
CA GLY A 139 27.79 13.41 -6.43
C GLY A 139 27.61 11.90 -6.24
N GLY A 140 27.02 11.49 -5.14
CA GLY A 140 26.78 10.10 -4.75
C GLY A 140 27.82 9.52 -3.78
N PRO A 141 27.61 8.30 -3.30
CA PRO A 141 26.41 7.48 -3.53
C PRO A 141 25.14 8.15 -2.98
N PHE A 142 23.98 7.89 -3.63
CA PHE A 142 22.73 8.59 -3.36
C PHE A 142 21.79 7.76 -2.47
N PRO A 143 21.13 8.35 -1.46
CA PRO A 143 19.96 7.73 -0.85
C PRO A 143 18.91 7.46 -1.93
N ALA A 144 18.23 6.32 -1.86
CA ALA A 144 17.29 5.91 -2.90
C ALA A 144 15.86 5.83 -2.40
N ILE A 145 14.94 6.36 -3.19
CA ILE A 145 13.49 6.22 -2.99
C ILE A 145 12.98 5.12 -3.92
N ILE A 146 12.48 4.03 -3.34
CA ILE A 146 11.87 2.91 -4.06
C ILE A 146 10.37 3.18 -4.15
N LEU A 147 9.85 3.22 -5.38
CA LEU A 147 8.47 3.56 -5.70
C LEU A 147 7.82 2.43 -6.50
N PRO A 148 7.05 1.52 -5.86
CA PRO A 148 6.16 0.65 -6.58
C PRO A 148 5.05 1.48 -7.26
N GLY A 149 4.87 1.30 -8.56
CA GLY A 149 3.92 2.14 -9.28
C GLY A 149 3.54 1.58 -10.65
N GLY A 150 4.36 1.78 -11.65
CA GLY A 150 4.09 1.34 -13.02
C GLY A 150 5.29 0.67 -13.66
N THR A 151 5.10 0.15 -14.87
CA THR A 151 6.20 -0.40 -15.66
C THR A 151 7.26 0.67 -15.87
N PRO A 152 8.55 0.37 -15.59
CA PRO A 152 9.63 1.32 -15.83
C PRO A 152 9.67 1.74 -17.31
N PRO A 153 10.10 2.96 -17.64
CA PRO A 153 10.21 3.40 -19.01
C PRO A 153 11.03 2.44 -19.90
N GLY A 154 10.41 1.90 -20.95
CA GLY A 154 11.04 0.91 -21.84
C GLY A 154 11.16 -0.51 -21.25
N GLY A 155 10.65 -0.73 -20.04
CA GLY A 155 10.56 -2.07 -19.45
C GLY A 155 9.51 -2.95 -20.12
N THR A 156 9.56 -4.23 -19.82
CA THR A 156 8.67 -5.23 -20.39
C THR A 156 7.25 -5.06 -19.83
N VAL A 157 6.27 -4.89 -20.70
CA VAL A 157 4.85 -4.94 -20.32
C VAL A 157 4.39 -6.39 -20.36
N LEU A 158 4.20 -6.98 -19.19
CA LEU A 158 3.72 -8.35 -19.09
C LEU A 158 2.20 -8.43 -19.29
N PRO A 159 1.68 -9.52 -19.92
CA PRO A 159 0.23 -9.75 -19.97
C PRO A 159 -0.39 -9.74 -18.58
N ARG A 160 -1.63 -9.29 -18.46
CA ARG A 160 -2.38 -9.18 -17.19
C ARG A 160 -3.56 -10.12 -17.16
N LEU A 161 -3.79 -10.72 -15.99
CA LEU A 161 -5.08 -11.35 -15.70
C LEU A 161 -6.18 -10.27 -15.71
N PRO A 162 -7.40 -10.59 -16.17
CA PRO A 162 -8.53 -9.70 -16.00
C PRO A 162 -8.75 -9.34 -14.52
N GLN A 163 -9.30 -8.17 -14.28
CA GLN A 163 -9.78 -7.83 -12.93
C GLN A 163 -10.98 -8.71 -12.59
N GLY A 164 -11.02 -9.18 -11.34
CA GLY A 164 -12.15 -9.95 -10.85
C GLY A 164 -13.33 -9.07 -10.43
N PRO A 165 -14.45 -9.68 -10.04
CA PRO A 165 -15.59 -8.96 -9.48
C PRO A 165 -15.19 -8.15 -8.26
N ASN A 166 -15.87 -7.03 -8.03
CA ASN A 166 -15.68 -6.10 -6.91
C ASN A 166 -14.41 -5.24 -6.91
N GLN A 167 -13.53 -5.38 -7.90
CA GLN A 167 -12.44 -4.42 -8.07
C GLN A 167 -12.92 -3.21 -8.85
N GLY A 168 -12.66 -2.00 -8.34
CA GLY A 168 -12.97 -0.74 -9.01
C GLY A 168 -12.27 -0.65 -10.37
N ARG A 169 -12.91 -0.03 -11.34
CA ARG A 169 -12.37 0.16 -12.69
C ARG A 169 -11.11 1.02 -12.63
N GLY A 170 -10.01 0.53 -13.21
CA GLY A 170 -8.90 1.37 -13.68
C GLY A 170 -7.86 1.82 -12.65
N GLU A 171 -7.94 1.41 -11.40
CA GLU A 171 -7.08 1.95 -10.33
C GLU A 171 -5.62 1.45 -10.29
N ASN A 172 -5.23 0.53 -11.15
CA ASN A 172 -3.87 -0.04 -11.12
C ASN A 172 -2.78 0.83 -11.79
N VAL A 173 -3.15 1.97 -12.34
CA VAL A 173 -2.22 2.81 -13.12
C VAL A 173 -1.76 4.04 -12.35
N LEU A 174 -2.28 4.28 -11.18
CA LEU A 174 -2.54 5.62 -10.73
C LEU A 174 -1.51 6.33 -9.90
N LEU A 175 -0.40 5.87 -9.55
CA LEU A 175 0.25 6.54 -8.41
C LEU A 175 1.71 6.89 -8.57
N LEU A 176 2.15 7.00 -9.80
CA LEU A 176 3.51 7.46 -10.05
C LEU A 176 3.68 8.97 -10.05
N VAL A 177 2.62 9.75 -10.22
CA VAL A 177 2.75 11.19 -10.53
C VAL A 177 1.56 11.94 -10.00
N GLY A 178 1.72 13.07 -9.42
CA GLY A 178 0.77 14.10 -9.01
C GLY A 178 -0.74 13.83 -9.17
N PRO A 179 -1.61 14.71 -8.80
CA PRO A 179 -3.04 14.41 -8.68
C PRO A 179 -3.60 13.81 -9.99
N GLY A 180 -3.78 12.50 -9.98
CA GLY A 180 -4.51 11.81 -11.04
C GLY A 180 -5.99 11.73 -10.70
N PRO A 181 -6.90 11.65 -11.69
CA PRO A 181 -8.33 11.61 -11.44
C PRO A 181 -8.70 10.39 -10.60
N THR A 182 -9.48 10.60 -9.55
CA THR A 182 -10.21 9.55 -8.88
C THR A 182 -11.20 8.92 -9.87
N ALA A 183 -11.37 7.61 -9.78
CA ALA A 183 -12.23 6.84 -10.67
C ALA A 183 -13.73 7.13 -10.40
N GLU A 184 -14.18 8.34 -10.70
CA GLU A 184 -15.58 8.67 -10.97
C GLU A 184 -15.56 9.76 -12.04
N GLY A 185 -15.97 9.37 -13.23
CA GLY A 185 -15.82 10.14 -14.44
C GLY A 185 -16.29 11.59 -14.35
N SER A 186 -15.39 12.48 -14.64
CA SER A 186 -15.72 13.72 -15.33
C SER A 186 -14.46 14.32 -15.94
N ALA A 187 -14.58 14.82 -17.15
CA ALA A 187 -13.54 15.53 -17.86
C ALA A 187 -13.15 16.80 -17.10
N SER A 188 -11.86 16.92 -16.73
CA SER A 188 -11.30 18.12 -16.13
C SER A 188 -10.79 19.05 -17.22
N THR A 189 -11.19 20.30 -17.14
CA THR A 189 -10.65 21.39 -17.94
C THR A 189 -9.31 21.87 -17.38
N ALA A 190 -8.27 21.87 -18.22
CA ALA A 190 -7.09 22.71 -18.25
C ALA A 190 -6.44 23.17 -16.93
N GLY A 191 -5.70 22.26 -16.30
CA GLY A 191 -4.44 22.58 -15.61
C GLY A 191 -3.31 21.92 -16.38
N THR A 192 -2.11 22.46 -16.37
CA THR A 192 -0.93 21.89 -17.08
C THR A 192 -0.70 20.45 -16.62
N THR A 193 -1.30 19.49 -17.32
CA THR A 193 -1.02 18.07 -17.10
C THR A 193 0.41 17.80 -17.51
N SER A 194 1.21 17.23 -16.62
CA SER A 194 2.55 16.79 -16.97
C SER A 194 2.53 15.79 -18.13
N ALA A 195 3.59 15.74 -18.93
CA ALA A 195 3.70 14.78 -20.03
C ALA A 195 3.51 13.31 -19.56
N ALA A 196 3.91 12.99 -18.32
CA ALA A 196 3.69 11.69 -17.70
C ALA A 196 2.21 11.44 -17.35
N ALA A 197 1.46 12.45 -16.92
CA ALA A 197 0.04 12.35 -16.67
C ALA A 197 -0.74 12.19 -17.99
N ALA A 198 -0.38 12.93 -19.03
CA ALA A 198 -0.97 12.80 -20.37
C ALA A 198 -0.74 11.40 -20.98
N ALA A 199 0.47 10.84 -20.84
CA ALA A 199 0.78 9.49 -21.32
C ALA A 199 -0.09 8.40 -20.66
N ARG A 200 -0.49 8.58 -19.41
CA ARG A 200 -1.38 7.64 -18.71
C ARG A 200 -2.80 7.67 -19.20
N VAL A 201 -3.34 8.86 -19.47
CA VAL A 201 -4.68 8.99 -20.07
C VAL A 201 -4.75 8.22 -21.39
N LEU A 202 -3.65 8.15 -22.11
CA LEU A 202 -3.50 7.40 -23.37
C LEU A 202 -3.12 5.92 -23.19
N GLY A 203 -2.95 5.44 -21.93
CA GLY A 203 -2.53 4.06 -21.65
C GLY A 203 -1.07 3.73 -22.00
N THR A 204 -0.27 4.73 -22.37
CA THR A 204 1.15 4.57 -22.69
C THR A 204 2.00 4.81 -21.46
N PRO A 205 2.99 3.93 -21.13
CA PRO A 205 3.93 4.20 -20.06
C PRO A 205 4.67 5.54 -20.28
N PRO A 206 4.91 6.32 -19.20
CA PRO A 206 5.65 7.58 -19.33
C PRO A 206 7.07 7.32 -19.84
N THR A 207 7.64 8.28 -20.58
CA THR A 207 9.05 8.23 -20.94
C THR A 207 9.95 8.50 -19.72
N ALA A 208 11.21 8.09 -19.79
CA ALA A 208 12.17 8.38 -18.73
C ALA A 208 12.34 9.90 -18.51
N ALA A 209 12.34 10.68 -19.57
CA ALA A 209 12.42 12.14 -19.52
C ALA A 209 11.20 12.76 -18.81
N ALA A 210 9.99 12.31 -19.15
CA ALA A 210 8.75 12.81 -18.51
C ALA A 210 8.72 12.48 -17.03
N LEU A 211 9.10 11.25 -16.65
CA LEU A 211 9.14 10.84 -15.24
C LEU A 211 10.21 11.59 -14.45
N ALA A 212 11.37 11.84 -15.06
CA ALA A 212 12.42 12.63 -14.42
C ALA A 212 12.01 14.08 -14.22
N ALA A 213 11.34 14.70 -15.19
CA ALA A 213 10.82 16.07 -15.07
C ALA A 213 9.79 16.18 -13.93
N ASP A 214 8.88 15.24 -13.83
CA ASP A 214 7.88 15.19 -12.75
C ASP A 214 8.51 15.01 -11.35
N ARG A 215 9.72 14.53 -11.26
CA ARG A 215 10.46 14.24 -10.01
C ARG A 215 11.76 15.03 -9.89
N ALA A 216 11.88 16.13 -10.61
CA ALA A 216 13.09 16.96 -10.64
C ALA A 216 13.58 17.34 -9.23
N GLU A 217 12.66 17.63 -8.30
CA GLU A 217 13.00 17.98 -6.91
C GLU A 217 13.70 16.84 -6.16
N VAL A 218 13.33 15.58 -6.41
CA VAL A 218 14.01 14.40 -5.85
C VAL A 218 15.49 14.42 -6.21
N PHE A 219 15.78 14.64 -7.49
CA PHE A 219 17.16 14.66 -8.00
C PHE A 219 17.92 15.92 -7.57
N ARG A 220 17.25 17.08 -7.56
CA ARG A 220 17.84 18.34 -7.09
C ARG A 220 18.27 18.24 -5.63
N ARG A 221 17.52 17.49 -4.80
CA ARG A 221 17.92 17.22 -3.40
C ARG A 221 18.96 16.12 -3.26
N GLY A 222 19.39 15.50 -4.36
CA GLY A 222 20.44 14.47 -4.36
C GLY A 222 19.95 13.11 -3.89
N TYR A 223 18.72 12.72 -4.25
CA TYR A 223 18.19 11.37 -4.08
C TYR A 223 18.16 10.66 -5.43
N ALA A 224 18.30 9.34 -5.39
CA ALA A 224 17.96 8.46 -6.49
C ALA A 224 16.47 8.09 -6.41
N LEU A 225 15.88 7.77 -7.57
CA LEU A 225 14.52 7.23 -7.66
C LEU A 225 14.57 5.86 -8.33
N VAL A 226 13.93 4.86 -7.74
CA VAL A 226 13.87 3.51 -8.30
C VAL A 226 12.42 3.11 -8.45
N VAL A 227 12.00 2.82 -9.67
CA VAL A 227 10.60 2.47 -9.99
C VAL A 227 10.49 1.03 -10.47
N PHE A 228 9.42 0.35 -10.09
CA PHE A 228 9.06 -0.98 -10.59
C PHE A 228 7.54 -1.16 -10.61
N ASN A 229 7.07 -2.12 -11.40
CA ASN A 229 5.66 -2.44 -11.43
C ASN A 229 5.34 -3.53 -10.41
N PRO A 230 4.58 -3.24 -9.34
CA PRO A 230 4.24 -4.23 -8.32
C PRO A 230 3.41 -5.39 -8.90
N ASN A 231 2.61 -5.16 -9.94
CA ASN A 231 1.87 -6.22 -10.62
C ASN A 231 2.76 -7.23 -11.36
N ASP A 232 4.05 -6.93 -11.56
CA ASP A 232 5.01 -7.92 -12.07
C ASP A 232 5.53 -8.84 -10.95
N CYS A 233 5.26 -8.50 -9.69
CA CYS A 233 5.51 -9.35 -8.53
C CYS A 233 4.28 -10.20 -8.19
N ALA A 234 3.10 -9.59 -8.16
CA ALA A 234 1.82 -10.19 -7.81
C ALA A 234 0.69 -9.43 -8.53
N GLU A 235 -0.11 -10.11 -9.34
CA GLU A 235 -1.19 -9.47 -10.08
C GLU A 235 -2.38 -9.16 -9.18
N ASP A 236 -2.79 -7.89 -9.15
CA ASP A 236 -3.95 -7.44 -8.37
C ASP A 236 -5.25 -7.85 -9.08
N THR A 237 -5.73 -9.03 -8.74
CA THR A 237 -6.97 -9.60 -9.26
C THR A 237 -7.71 -10.41 -8.20
N THR A 238 -9.03 -10.32 -8.17
CA THR A 238 -9.91 -11.13 -7.32
C THR A 238 -10.48 -12.35 -8.06
N LEU A 239 -9.94 -12.67 -9.25
CA LEU A 239 -10.32 -13.86 -9.96
C LEU A 239 -9.93 -15.12 -9.19
N ARG A 240 -10.78 -16.13 -9.32
CA ARG A 240 -10.53 -17.47 -8.79
C ARG A 240 -10.46 -18.49 -9.90
N ASN A 241 -9.66 -19.52 -9.68
CA ASN A 241 -9.66 -20.75 -10.47
C ASN A 241 -10.90 -21.60 -10.13
N MET A 242 -11.18 -22.63 -10.92
CA MET A 242 -12.31 -23.54 -10.71
C MET A 242 -12.26 -24.28 -9.38
N ASP A 243 -11.06 -24.50 -8.82
CA ASP A 243 -10.85 -25.12 -7.52
C ASP A 243 -11.01 -24.14 -6.33
N GLY A 244 -11.38 -22.89 -6.59
CA GLY A 244 -11.53 -21.84 -5.59
C GLY A 244 -10.22 -21.14 -5.19
N SER A 245 -9.07 -21.57 -5.68
CA SER A 245 -7.80 -20.87 -5.44
C SER A 245 -7.74 -19.52 -6.17
N TRP A 246 -6.91 -18.62 -5.67
CA TRP A 246 -6.72 -17.33 -6.32
C TRP A 246 -5.96 -17.47 -7.64
N ALA A 247 -6.46 -16.88 -8.73
CA ALA A 247 -5.84 -16.94 -10.05
C ALA A 247 -4.42 -16.33 -10.06
N PHE A 248 -4.17 -15.26 -9.29
CA PHE A 248 -2.84 -14.67 -9.20
C PHE A 248 -1.76 -15.65 -8.70
N ARG A 249 -2.15 -16.72 -8.00
CA ARG A 249 -1.20 -17.73 -7.49
C ARG A 249 -0.59 -18.61 -8.58
N THR A 250 -1.12 -18.54 -9.80
CA THR A 250 -0.58 -19.25 -10.97
C THR A 250 0.36 -18.40 -11.81
N THR A 251 0.61 -17.14 -11.42
CA THR A 251 1.42 -16.19 -12.18
C THR A 251 2.53 -15.56 -11.32
N ARG A 252 3.40 -14.83 -11.95
CA ARG A 252 4.47 -14.01 -11.35
C ARG A 252 5.37 -14.83 -10.41
N PHE A 253 5.50 -14.39 -9.15
CA PHE A 253 6.40 -15.04 -8.19
C PHE A 253 5.81 -16.28 -7.52
N TYR A 254 4.48 -16.41 -7.50
CA TYR A 254 3.79 -17.44 -6.71
C TYR A 254 4.10 -18.88 -7.11
N PRO A 255 4.17 -19.24 -8.39
CA PRO A 255 4.47 -20.63 -8.79
C PRO A 255 5.84 -21.12 -8.30
N ALA A 256 6.78 -20.20 -8.07
CA ALA A 256 8.11 -20.54 -7.53
C ALA A 256 8.10 -20.83 -6.02
N TYR A 257 7.00 -20.44 -5.31
CA TYR A 257 6.89 -20.55 -3.86
C TYR A 257 5.51 -21.09 -3.42
N PRO A 258 5.12 -22.30 -3.85
CA PRO A 258 3.75 -22.81 -3.64
C PRO A 258 3.40 -23.08 -2.16
N GLY A 259 4.40 -23.29 -1.30
CA GLY A 259 4.22 -23.53 0.14
C GLY A 259 4.08 -22.27 1.01
N TYR A 260 3.86 -21.09 0.39
CA TYR A 260 3.71 -19.81 1.09
C TYR A 260 2.36 -19.20 0.77
N ASP A 261 1.62 -18.77 1.80
CA ASP A 261 0.23 -18.29 1.69
C ASP A 261 0.08 -16.77 1.59
N TRP A 262 1.16 -16.07 1.29
CA TRP A 262 1.25 -14.63 1.18
C TRP A 262 0.21 -14.01 0.24
N GLY A 263 -0.39 -12.90 0.67
CA GLY A 263 -1.31 -12.08 -0.12
C GLY A 263 -0.55 -11.16 -1.09
N ILE A 264 -1.30 -10.41 -1.90
CA ILE A 264 -0.73 -9.55 -2.95
C ILE A 264 0.12 -8.43 -2.37
N LEU A 265 -0.31 -7.78 -1.27
CA LEU A 265 0.49 -6.72 -0.63
C LEU A 265 1.85 -7.24 -0.15
N ALA A 266 1.88 -8.47 0.39
CA ALA A 266 3.12 -9.12 0.76
C ALA A 266 3.98 -9.48 -0.46
N GLY A 267 3.37 -9.85 -1.59
CA GLY A 267 4.07 -10.09 -2.86
C GLY A 267 4.75 -8.82 -3.39
N TRP A 268 4.09 -7.68 -3.29
CA TRP A 268 4.67 -6.38 -3.67
C TRP A 268 5.77 -5.93 -2.72
N ALA A 269 5.58 -6.11 -1.41
CA ALA A 269 6.59 -5.83 -0.40
C ALA A 269 7.83 -6.70 -0.58
N TRP A 270 7.65 -8.00 -0.84
CA TRP A 270 8.74 -8.92 -1.12
C TRP A 270 9.49 -8.57 -2.41
N GLY A 271 8.78 -8.10 -3.45
CA GLY A 271 9.37 -7.56 -4.67
C GLY A 271 10.26 -6.33 -4.38
N ALA A 272 9.78 -5.38 -3.56
CA ALA A 272 10.58 -4.23 -3.13
C ALA A 272 11.86 -4.66 -2.39
N SER A 273 11.80 -5.72 -1.58
CA SER A 273 13.00 -6.29 -0.95
C SER A 273 13.99 -6.88 -1.96
N ARG A 274 13.52 -7.39 -3.10
CA ARG A 274 14.42 -7.84 -4.19
C ARG A 274 15.10 -6.66 -4.89
N VAL A 275 14.37 -5.55 -5.01
CA VAL A 275 14.99 -4.28 -5.47
C VAL A 275 16.08 -3.85 -4.49
N ALA A 276 15.81 -3.87 -3.18
CA ALA A 276 16.82 -3.55 -2.16
C ALA A 276 18.04 -4.48 -2.24
N ASP A 277 17.87 -5.79 -2.47
CA ASP A 277 18.98 -6.75 -2.65
C ASP A 277 19.93 -6.35 -3.80
N TYR A 278 19.40 -5.75 -4.87
CA TYR A 278 20.19 -5.23 -5.96
C TYR A 278 20.87 -3.91 -5.60
N LEU A 279 20.13 -2.97 -4.99
CA LEU A 279 20.61 -1.64 -4.65
C LEU A 279 21.76 -1.66 -3.64
N GLU A 280 21.80 -2.64 -2.75
CA GLU A 280 22.94 -2.85 -1.83
C GLU A 280 24.28 -3.07 -2.54
N ARG A 281 24.24 -3.47 -3.81
CA ARG A 281 25.43 -3.75 -4.62
C ARG A 281 25.67 -2.71 -5.72
N ASP A 282 24.76 -1.76 -5.88
CA ASP A 282 24.88 -0.69 -6.85
C ASP A 282 25.77 0.45 -6.29
N PRO A 283 26.95 0.70 -6.86
CA PRO A 283 27.89 1.67 -6.30
C PRO A 283 27.37 3.12 -6.35
N ALA A 284 26.33 3.40 -7.15
CA ALA A 284 25.69 4.71 -7.18
C ALA A 284 24.73 4.97 -6.02
N ILE A 285 24.38 3.94 -5.23
CA ILE A 285 23.34 4.00 -4.19
C ILE A 285 23.96 3.91 -2.80
N ASP A 286 23.54 4.81 -1.91
CA ASP A 286 23.79 4.66 -0.47
C ASP A 286 22.78 3.66 0.14
N ALA A 287 23.23 2.41 0.24
CA ALA A 287 22.41 1.31 0.74
C ALA A 287 21.95 1.47 2.22
N ARG A 288 22.50 2.42 2.97
CA ARG A 288 22.05 2.74 4.33
C ARG A 288 20.76 3.54 4.36
N THR A 289 20.37 4.09 3.21
CA THR A 289 19.18 4.96 3.09
C THR A 289 18.34 4.53 1.90
N LEU A 290 17.61 3.41 2.07
CA LEU A 290 16.63 2.91 1.11
C LEU A 290 15.22 3.23 1.64
N ILE A 291 14.56 4.19 1.01
CA ILE A 291 13.23 4.66 1.40
C ILE A 291 12.19 3.97 0.51
N ILE A 292 11.20 3.32 1.11
CA ILE A 292 10.06 2.76 0.37
C ILE A 292 8.85 3.68 0.55
N THR A 293 8.22 4.09 -0.56
CA THR A 293 7.02 4.92 -0.58
C THR A 293 6.00 4.36 -1.55
N GLY A 294 4.85 4.99 -1.61
CA GLY A 294 3.75 4.66 -2.52
C GLY A 294 2.44 5.09 -1.91
N ALA A 295 1.41 5.29 -2.74
CA ALA A 295 0.12 5.74 -2.26
C ALA A 295 -0.92 4.60 -2.32
N SER A 296 -1.97 4.72 -1.48
CA SER A 296 -3.08 3.78 -1.46
C SER A 296 -2.59 2.34 -1.25
N ARG A 297 -2.94 1.40 -2.12
CA ARG A 297 -2.48 -0.01 -2.07
C ARG A 297 -0.96 -0.15 -2.14
N ASN A 298 -0.28 0.72 -2.89
CA ASN A 298 1.18 0.74 -2.93
C ASN A 298 1.78 1.26 -1.61
N GLY A 299 1.10 2.20 -0.95
CA GLY A 299 1.44 2.65 0.40
C GLY A 299 1.27 1.54 1.45
N LYS A 300 0.20 0.73 1.34
CA LYS A 300 0.04 -0.46 2.18
C LYS A 300 1.21 -1.44 2.00
N ALA A 301 1.62 -1.69 0.75
CA ALA A 301 2.78 -2.54 0.47
C ALA A 301 4.08 -1.94 0.99
N ALA A 302 4.26 -0.60 0.91
CA ALA A 302 5.40 0.09 1.49
C ALA A 302 5.47 -0.05 3.02
N MET A 303 4.32 0.05 3.70
CA MET A 303 4.21 -0.21 5.14
C MET A 303 4.62 -1.65 5.48
N VAL A 304 4.11 -2.65 4.74
CA VAL A 304 4.48 -4.06 4.93
C VAL A 304 5.97 -4.26 4.68
N ALA A 305 6.53 -3.69 3.60
CA ALA A 305 7.95 -3.79 3.29
C ALA A 305 8.83 -3.24 4.40
N ALA A 306 8.53 -2.02 4.89
CA ALA A 306 9.27 -1.40 6.00
C ALA A 306 9.17 -2.20 7.31
N ALA A 307 8.05 -2.90 7.56
CA ALA A 307 7.87 -3.72 8.75
C ALA A 307 8.67 -5.03 8.73
N PHE A 308 8.86 -5.64 7.55
CA PHE A 308 9.47 -6.96 7.42
C PHE A 308 10.91 -6.95 6.86
N ASP A 309 11.37 -5.83 6.29
CA ASP A 309 12.74 -5.66 5.79
C ASP A 309 13.44 -4.52 6.51
N ASP A 310 14.46 -4.85 7.29
CA ASP A 310 15.18 -3.89 8.16
C ASP A 310 16.02 -2.86 7.40
N ARG A 311 16.21 -3.03 6.11
CA ARG A 311 16.91 -2.07 5.25
C ARG A 311 16.03 -0.91 4.81
N LEU A 312 14.70 -1.09 4.84
CA LEU A 312 13.74 -0.15 4.25
C LEU A 312 13.20 0.83 5.29
N LEU A 313 13.27 2.11 4.96
CA LEU A 313 12.66 3.22 5.70
C LEU A 313 11.29 3.51 5.10
N GLY A 314 10.25 3.66 5.91
CA GLY A 314 8.87 3.74 5.41
C GLY A 314 8.37 5.17 5.22
N ALA A 315 7.75 5.43 4.07
CA ALA A 315 7.00 6.67 3.78
C ALA A 315 5.70 6.38 3.00
N PRO A 316 4.77 5.59 3.56
CA PRO A 316 3.48 5.33 2.90
C PRO A 316 2.61 6.59 2.84
N VAL A 317 1.85 6.74 1.74
CA VAL A 317 1.02 7.90 1.45
C VAL A 317 -0.44 7.48 1.28
N VAL A 318 -1.37 8.20 1.91
CA VAL A 318 -2.84 8.03 1.81
C VAL A 318 -3.27 6.56 1.74
N THR A 319 -2.90 5.83 2.75
CA THR A 319 -2.96 4.36 2.67
C THR A 319 -4.37 3.78 2.69
N GLY A 320 -5.37 4.47 3.24
CA GLY A 320 -6.71 3.94 3.39
C GLY A 320 -6.80 2.73 4.33
N GLY A 321 -7.90 2.00 4.29
CA GLY A 321 -8.13 0.81 5.11
C GLY A 321 -7.14 -0.32 4.83
N GLY A 322 -6.71 -1.01 5.87
CA GLY A 322 -5.63 -2.01 5.77
C GLY A 322 -4.24 -1.42 5.61
N GLY A 323 -4.12 -0.10 5.67
CA GLY A 323 -2.86 0.64 5.71
C GLY A 323 -2.52 1.14 7.11
N ILE A 324 -2.19 2.43 7.26
CA ILE A 324 -1.77 3.00 8.54
C ILE A 324 -2.92 3.04 9.57
N GLY A 325 -4.15 3.35 9.14
CA GLY A 325 -5.28 3.53 10.05
C GLY A 325 -5.68 2.25 10.79
N ALA A 326 -5.76 2.30 12.11
CA ALA A 326 -6.14 1.18 12.94
C ALA A 326 -7.58 0.72 12.66
N TYR A 327 -7.79 -0.56 12.40
CA TYR A 327 -9.10 -1.16 12.10
C TYR A 327 -10.13 -0.91 13.21
N ARG A 328 -9.71 -0.93 14.47
CA ARG A 328 -10.61 -0.72 15.61
C ARG A 328 -11.24 0.67 15.61
N PHE A 329 -10.60 1.64 14.99
CA PHE A 329 -11.03 3.04 14.93
C PHE A 329 -11.56 3.46 13.56
N ALA A 330 -11.61 2.53 12.58
CA ALA A 330 -12.22 2.77 11.29
C ALA A 330 -13.75 2.74 11.38
N GLY A 331 -14.44 3.56 10.60
CA GLY A 331 -15.87 3.41 10.37
C GLY A 331 -16.76 4.65 10.38
N PRO A 332 -16.74 5.55 11.39
CA PRO A 332 -17.85 6.51 11.55
C PRO A 332 -18.01 7.52 10.40
N ARG A 333 -16.97 7.80 9.62
CA ARG A 333 -16.97 8.81 8.54
C ARG A 333 -16.82 8.22 7.15
N GLY A 334 -17.04 6.89 6.98
CA GLY A 334 -17.01 6.22 5.68
C GLY A 334 -15.65 5.68 5.26
N SER A 335 -14.68 5.58 6.19
CA SER A 335 -13.38 4.96 5.90
C SER A 335 -13.51 3.48 5.55
N GLU A 336 -12.52 2.94 4.86
CA GLU A 336 -12.43 1.51 4.55
C GLU A 336 -12.22 0.70 5.85
N THR A 337 -13.28 0.00 6.29
CA THR A 337 -13.22 -0.89 7.45
C THR A 337 -12.59 -2.24 7.09
N LEU A 338 -12.26 -3.06 8.09
CA LEU A 338 -11.83 -4.45 7.87
C LEU A 338 -12.83 -5.22 7.00
N ASP A 339 -14.15 -5.05 7.27
CA ASP A 339 -15.20 -5.72 6.51
C ASP A 339 -15.22 -5.31 5.04
N ILE A 340 -15.04 -4.02 4.77
CA ILE A 340 -14.94 -3.49 3.40
C ILE A 340 -13.70 -4.07 2.71
N MET A 341 -12.55 -4.09 3.38
CA MET A 341 -11.31 -4.60 2.82
C MET A 341 -11.41 -6.09 2.49
N GLU A 342 -11.94 -6.90 3.42
CA GLU A 342 -12.12 -8.34 3.25
C GLU A 342 -13.25 -8.70 2.25
N THR A 343 -14.15 -7.76 1.95
CA THR A 343 -15.18 -7.95 0.92
C THR A 343 -14.67 -7.58 -0.47
N LYS A 344 -13.96 -6.44 -0.59
CA LYS A 344 -13.51 -5.93 -1.89
C LYS A 344 -12.16 -6.49 -2.33
N TYR A 345 -11.25 -6.72 -1.39
CA TYR A 345 -9.83 -7.02 -1.66
C TYR A 345 -9.29 -8.17 -0.78
N PRO A 346 -10.02 -9.29 -0.62
CA PRO A 346 -9.57 -10.39 0.24
C PRO A 346 -8.27 -11.05 -0.25
N ASN A 347 -7.94 -10.85 -1.53
CA ASN A 347 -6.71 -11.29 -2.18
C ASN A 347 -5.45 -10.53 -1.72
N TRP A 348 -5.62 -9.36 -1.09
CA TRP A 348 -4.49 -8.55 -0.64
C TRP A 348 -3.83 -9.09 0.62
N PHE A 349 -4.57 -9.82 1.43
CA PHE A 349 -4.21 -10.23 2.80
C PHE A 349 -4.03 -11.75 2.92
N SER A 350 -3.66 -12.18 4.12
CA SER A 350 -3.70 -13.60 4.50
C SER A 350 -5.14 -14.12 4.45
N PRO A 351 -5.37 -15.35 3.97
CA PRO A 351 -6.70 -15.99 4.08
C PRO A 351 -7.24 -16.07 5.51
N ASN A 352 -6.37 -15.99 6.52
CA ASN A 352 -6.75 -16.03 7.92
C ASN A 352 -7.34 -14.69 8.43
N LEU A 353 -7.20 -13.57 7.70
CA LEU A 353 -7.80 -12.31 8.09
C LEU A 353 -9.32 -12.32 7.97
N HIS A 354 -9.84 -13.07 7.01
CA HIS A 354 -11.28 -13.14 6.69
C HIS A 354 -12.18 -13.52 7.89
N GLN A 355 -11.69 -14.35 8.79
CA GLN A 355 -12.44 -14.77 9.97
C GLN A 355 -12.81 -13.62 10.92
N PHE A 356 -12.15 -12.47 10.83
CA PHE A 356 -12.39 -11.32 11.69
C PHE A 356 -13.43 -10.34 11.16
N ARG A 357 -14.08 -10.63 10.03
CA ARG A 357 -15.21 -9.83 9.53
C ARG A 357 -16.30 -9.77 10.59
N GLY A 358 -16.79 -8.55 10.88
CA GLY A 358 -17.75 -8.30 11.97
C GLY A 358 -17.19 -8.49 13.39
N GLN A 359 -15.92 -8.84 13.55
CA GLN A 359 -15.29 -9.18 14.84
C GLN A 359 -13.91 -8.53 15.01
N ARG A 360 -13.73 -7.30 14.50
CA ARG A 360 -12.44 -6.60 14.52
C ARG A 360 -11.81 -6.47 15.92
N GLU A 361 -12.64 -6.45 16.97
CA GLU A 361 -12.17 -6.39 18.37
C GLU A 361 -11.39 -7.63 18.80
N LYS A 362 -11.56 -8.75 18.07
CA LYS A 362 -10.85 -10.01 18.34
C LYS A 362 -9.51 -10.12 17.60
N LEU A 363 -9.16 -9.15 16.74
CA LEU A 363 -7.83 -9.14 16.11
C LEU A 363 -6.76 -9.18 17.19
N PRO A 364 -5.77 -10.11 17.11
CA PRO A 364 -4.66 -10.15 18.08
C PRO A 364 -3.62 -9.06 17.84
N PHE A 365 -3.79 -8.27 16.79
CA PHE A 365 -2.95 -7.15 16.37
C PHE A 365 -3.84 -5.98 15.91
N ASP A 366 -3.21 -4.84 15.51
CA ASP A 366 -3.78 -3.82 14.66
C ASP A 366 -2.65 -3.13 13.88
N GLN A 367 -2.96 -2.18 13.00
CA GLN A 367 -2.04 -1.59 12.03
C GLN A 367 -0.79 -0.94 12.67
N HIS A 368 -0.91 -0.41 13.89
CA HIS A 368 0.22 0.14 14.64
C HIS A 368 1.37 -0.84 14.84
N TRP A 369 1.13 -2.17 14.73
CA TRP A 369 2.21 -3.16 14.83
C TRP A 369 3.19 -3.09 13.66
N PHE A 370 2.70 -2.79 12.45
CA PHE A 370 3.61 -2.59 11.31
C PHE A 370 4.54 -1.40 11.54
N LEU A 371 4.03 -0.31 12.10
CA LEU A 371 4.82 0.87 12.45
C LEU A 371 5.83 0.55 13.56
N ALA A 372 5.41 -0.17 14.58
CA ALA A 372 6.28 -0.59 15.68
C ALA A 372 7.43 -1.50 15.20
N LEU A 373 7.18 -2.37 14.21
CA LEU A 373 8.22 -3.22 13.62
C LEU A 373 9.26 -2.43 12.82
N ALA A 374 8.94 -1.22 12.35
CA ALA A 374 9.90 -0.35 11.69
C ALA A 374 10.89 0.30 12.66
N ALA A 375 10.57 0.40 13.96
CA ALA A 375 11.44 1.03 14.96
C ALA A 375 12.80 0.33 15.06
N PRO A 376 13.91 1.09 15.27
CA PRO A 376 14.01 2.54 15.44
C PRO A 376 14.26 3.32 14.13
N ARG A 377 14.00 2.71 12.97
CA ARG A 377 14.24 3.34 11.66
C ARG A 377 13.24 4.46 11.43
N PRO A 378 13.61 5.55 10.73
CA PRO A 378 12.68 6.60 10.35
C PRO A 378 11.49 6.05 9.55
N PHE A 379 10.27 6.46 9.97
CA PHE A 379 9.02 6.10 9.35
C PHE A 379 8.06 7.31 9.40
N VAL A 380 7.51 7.71 8.27
CA VAL A 380 6.55 8.82 8.22
C VAL A 380 5.29 8.41 7.47
N ALA A 381 4.12 8.63 8.08
CA ALA A 381 2.84 8.53 7.39
C ALA A 381 2.49 9.87 6.74
N LEU A 382 2.19 9.87 5.47
CA LEU A 382 1.80 11.06 4.70
C LEU A 382 0.33 10.90 4.29
N GLU A 383 -0.54 11.77 4.83
CA GLU A 383 -1.98 11.61 4.74
C GLU A 383 -2.66 12.91 4.28
N GLY A 384 -3.79 12.78 3.60
CA GLY A 384 -4.66 13.89 3.26
C GLY A 384 -5.68 14.13 4.37
N ASP A 385 -5.84 15.40 4.79
CA ASP A 385 -6.82 15.77 5.83
C ASP A 385 -8.28 15.61 5.37
N ALA A 386 -8.53 15.62 4.05
CA ALA A 386 -9.83 15.37 3.43
C ALA A 386 -9.95 13.97 2.80
N ASP A 387 -9.03 13.06 3.09
CA ASP A 387 -9.12 11.68 2.59
C ASP A 387 -10.24 10.92 3.31
N ARG A 388 -11.26 10.51 2.57
CA ARG A 388 -12.44 9.83 3.11
C ARG A 388 -12.26 8.32 3.31
N ILE A 389 -11.25 7.72 2.71
CA ILE A 389 -10.96 6.29 2.85
C ILE A 389 -9.84 6.00 3.85
N SER A 390 -9.01 7.02 4.18
CA SER A 390 -8.06 7.00 5.29
C SER A 390 -8.59 7.90 6.40
N LEU A 391 -9.02 7.34 7.52
CA LEU A 391 -9.58 8.12 8.62
C LEU A 391 -8.44 8.69 9.48
N PRO A 392 -8.25 10.03 9.55
CA PRO A 392 -7.16 10.64 10.32
C PRO A 392 -7.12 10.20 11.79
N GLU A 393 -8.28 9.99 12.43
CA GLU A 393 -8.33 9.49 13.80
C GLU A 393 -7.78 8.06 13.91
N ALA A 394 -8.09 7.18 12.97
CA ALA A 394 -7.53 5.83 12.94
C ALA A 394 -6.02 5.84 12.71
N VAL A 395 -5.53 6.75 11.87
CA VAL A 395 -4.08 6.99 11.66
C VAL A 395 -3.44 7.48 12.97
N ARG A 396 -4.06 8.46 13.64
CA ARG A 396 -3.58 8.98 14.93
C ARG A 396 -3.43 7.86 15.96
N GLN A 397 -4.41 6.97 16.08
CA GLN A 397 -4.37 5.84 17.02
C GLN A 397 -3.21 4.89 16.69
N SER A 398 -2.95 4.60 15.42
CA SER A 398 -1.81 3.77 15.03
C SER A 398 -0.46 4.41 15.36
N ILE A 399 -0.29 5.69 15.06
CA ILE A 399 0.94 6.42 15.40
C ILE A 399 1.16 6.40 16.92
N LEU A 400 0.14 6.75 17.70
CA LEU A 400 0.23 6.74 19.17
C LEU A 400 0.49 5.34 19.72
N GLY A 401 -0.16 4.31 19.17
CA GLY A 401 0.02 2.92 19.57
C GLY A 401 1.44 2.36 19.28
N ALA A 402 2.14 2.88 18.27
CA ALA A 402 3.50 2.47 17.93
C ALA A 402 4.59 3.25 18.70
N ARG A 403 4.29 4.48 19.15
CA ARG A 403 5.25 5.35 19.87
C ARG A 403 6.00 4.69 21.04
N PRO A 404 5.39 3.81 21.87
CA PRO A 404 6.11 3.18 22.97
C PRO A 404 7.37 2.40 22.54
N VAL A 405 7.35 1.77 21.36
CA VAL A 405 8.54 1.08 20.85
C VAL A 405 9.62 2.07 20.43
N TYR A 406 9.27 3.14 19.73
CA TYR A 406 10.22 4.18 19.37
C TYR A 406 10.82 4.87 20.61
N ALA A 407 10.02 5.09 21.66
CA ALA A 407 10.47 5.61 22.94
C ALA A 407 11.45 4.64 23.63
N LEU A 408 11.18 3.33 23.58
CA LEU A 408 12.09 2.30 24.11
C LEU A 408 13.49 2.39 23.47
N PHE A 409 13.56 2.79 22.18
CA PHE A 409 14.83 3.00 21.48
C PHE A 409 15.42 4.41 21.64
N GLY A 410 14.74 5.35 22.32
CA GLY A 410 15.16 6.75 22.35
C GLY A 410 15.04 7.45 20.99
N ALA A 411 14.15 6.98 20.11
CA ALA A 411 14.00 7.42 18.73
C ALA A 411 12.58 7.97 18.43
N GLY A 412 11.95 8.62 19.42
CA GLY A 412 10.55 9.07 19.33
C GLY A 412 10.28 10.04 18.21
N ASP A 413 11.26 10.83 17.78
CA ASP A 413 11.20 11.77 16.66
C ASP A 413 11.24 11.08 15.28
N ARG A 414 11.66 9.81 15.22
CA ARG A 414 11.75 9.04 13.98
C ARG A 414 10.44 8.39 13.53
N LEU A 415 9.36 8.53 14.30
CA LEU A 415 8.01 8.16 13.89
C LEU A 415 7.20 9.44 13.66
N GLY A 416 7.05 9.80 12.38
CA GLY A 416 6.40 11.02 11.94
C GLY A 416 5.03 10.80 11.31
N VAL A 417 4.24 11.88 11.25
CA VAL A 417 3.01 11.99 10.47
C VAL A 417 2.90 13.38 9.91
N ASN A 418 2.42 13.51 8.67
CA ASN A 418 2.06 14.78 8.04
C ASN A 418 0.65 14.66 7.46
N PHE A 419 -0.20 15.64 7.73
CA PHE A 419 -1.51 15.79 7.11
C PHE A 419 -1.48 17.03 6.21
N ALA A 420 -1.60 16.80 4.90
CA ALA A 420 -1.65 17.87 3.90
C ALA A 420 -3.09 18.14 3.42
N GLN A 421 -3.32 19.28 2.76
CA GLN A 421 -4.67 19.72 2.38
C GLN A 421 -5.12 19.09 1.05
N HIS A 422 -5.41 17.77 1.07
CA HIS A 422 -5.91 17.04 -0.10
C HIS A 422 -6.76 15.84 0.31
N GLY A 423 -7.42 15.23 -0.67
CA GLY A 423 -8.13 13.97 -0.53
C GLY A 423 -7.19 12.76 -0.75
N HIS A 424 -7.73 11.71 -1.41
CA HIS A 424 -6.96 10.49 -1.69
C HIS A 424 -6.03 10.67 -2.91
N ALA A 425 -4.91 11.35 -2.73
CA ALA A 425 -3.94 11.68 -3.77
C ALA A 425 -2.50 11.63 -3.23
N PHE A 426 -1.52 11.44 -4.11
CA PHE A 426 -0.10 11.63 -3.81
C PHE A 426 0.37 12.92 -4.46
N THR A 427 0.48 13.97 -3.69
CA THR A 427 0.66 15.34 -4.14
C THR A 427 2.13 15.77 -4.16
N PRO A 428 2.47 16.89 -4.83
CA PRO A 428 3.80 17.49 -4.72
C PRO A 428 4.18 17.89 -3.28
N ASP A 429 3.21 18.26 -2.43
CA ASP A 429 3.49 18.55 -1.02
C ASP A 429 3.88 17.31 -0.23
N ASP A 430 3.27 16.16 -0.52
CA ASP A 430 3.68 14.87 0.08
C ASP A 430 5.12 14.50 -0.31
N TRP A 431 5.51 14.75 -1.57
CA TRP A 431 6.89 14.55 -2.01
C TRP A 431 7.85 15.46 -1.26
N THR A 432 7.46 16.71 -1.06
CA THR A 432 8.26 17.67 -0.27
C THR A 432 8.35 17.22 1.18
N ALA A 433 7.23 16.83 1.79
CA ALA A 433 7.20 16.30 3.15
C ALA A 433 8.05 15.05 3.34
N LEU A 434 8.00 14.09 2.39
CA LEU A 434 8.86 12.93 2.38
C LEU A 434 10.33 13.33 2.42
N LEU A 435 10.74 14.19 1.49
CA LEU A 435 12.13 14.63 1.38
C LEU A 435 12.59 15.41 2.62
N ASP A 436 11.73 16.29 3.17
CA ASP A 436 12.00 17.04 4.41
C ASP A 436 12.24 16.10 5.59
N PHE A 437 11.40 15.07 5.74
CA PHE A 437 11.54 14.10 6.83
C PHE A 437 12.87 13.34 6.75
N PHE A 438 13.23 12.83 5.57
CA PHE A 438 14.47 12.07 5.42
C PHE A 438 15.71 12.96 5.31
N ASP A 439 15.62 14.19 4.84
CA ASP A 439 16.71 15.16 4.94
C ASP A 439 17.07 15.43 6.42
N THR A 440 16.06 15.53 7.30
CA THR A 440 16.30 15.67 8.74
C THR A 440 16.92 14.41 9.35
N HIS A 441 16.27 13.26 9.17
CA HIS A 441 16.62 12.05 9.94
C HIS A 441 17.78 11.23 9.35
N GLN A 442 18.12 11.41 8.07
CA GLN A 442 19.18 10.66 7.41
C GLN A 442 20.37 11.53 6.99
N ARG A 443 20.15 12.84 6.81
CA ARG A 443 21.19 13.74 6.32
C ARG A 443 21.51 14.89 7.29
N GLY A 444 20.81 14.97 8.43
CA GLY A 444 21.02 16.01 9.44
C GLY A 444 20.72 17.44 8.94
N LYS A 445 19.90 17.59 7.89
CA LYS A 445 19.52 18.90 7.37
C LYS A 445 18.31 19.42 8.14
N PRO A 446 18.37 20.63 8.73
CA PRO A 446 17.21 21.19 9.40
C PRO A 446 16.10 21.54 8.40
N VAL A 447 14.84 21.28 8.79
CA VAL A 447 13.66 21.67 8.03
C VAL A 447 12.67 22.35 8.98
N GLU A 448 11.84 23.24 8.45
CA GLU A 448 10.82 23.94 9.24
C GLU A 448 9.58 23.08 9.53
N ARG A 449 9.31 22.09 8.66
CA ARG A 449 8.12 21.22 8.78
C ARG A 449 8.22 20.32 10.01
N THR A 450 7.10 20.23 10.75
CA THR A 450 6.95 19.31 11.89
C THR A 450 6.16 18.07 11.49
N PHE A 451 6.50 16.93 12.10
CA PHE A 451 5.92 15.62 11.75
C PHE A 451 5.24 14.95 12.95
N ASN A 452 4.64 15.73 13.83
CA ASN A 452 3.99 15.23 15.06
C ASN A 452 2.60 15.86 15.32
N ARG A 453 2.07 16.64 14.37
CA ARG A 453 0.78 17.32 14.48
C ARG A 453 -0.33 16.44 13.91
N PHE A 454 -1.43 16.34 14.64
CA PHE A 454 -2.67 15.75 14.19
C PHE A 454 -3.72 16.86 14.02
N PRO A 455 -4.58 16.81 12.99
CA PRO A 455 -5.68 17.73 12.87
C PRO A 455 -6.68 17.53 14.01
N THR A 456 -7.28 18.62 14.46
CA THR A 456 -8.40 18.64 15.40
C THR A 456 -9.69 18.19 14.70
N GLU A 457 -10.74 17.81 15.46
CA GLU A 457 -12.04 17.47 14.87
C GLU A 457 -12.61 18.61 14.04
N GLN A 458 -12.49 19.86 14.51
CA GLN A 458 -12.94 21.03 13.77
C GLN A 458 -12.20 21.22 12.45
N GLU A 459 -10.88 20.99 12.41
CA GLU A 459 -10.08 21.04 11.17
C GLU A 459 -10.48 19.93 10.22
N LEU A 460 -10.77 18.73 10.72
CA LEU A 460 -11.23 17.60 9.91
C LEU A 460 -12.63 17.86 9.31
N ASP A 461 -13.55 18.40 10.10
CA ASP A 461 -14.89 18.75 9.61
C ASP A 461 -14.81 19.83 8.54
N ALA A 462 -13.98 20.86 8.74
CA ALA A 462 -13.72 21.89 7.75
C ALA A 462 -13.07 21.34 6.49
N ALA A 463 -12.11 20.41 6.62
CA ALA A 463 -11.46 19.74 5.50
C ALA A 463 -12.46 18.93 4.66
N LEU A 464 -13.34 18.16 5.31
CA LEU A 464 -14.35 17.35 4.65
C LEU A 464 -15.48 18.18 4.02
N ALA A 465 -15.71 19.41 4.51
CA ALA A 465 -16.67 20.36 3.94
C ALA A 465 -16.13 21.09 2.70
N ARG A 466 -14.82 21.09 2.47
CA ARG A 466 -14.23 21.70 1.28
C ARG A 466 -14.84 21.08 -0.01
N PRO A 467 -15.15 21.91 -1.03
CA PRO A 467 -15.52 21.39 -2.34
C PRO A 467 -14.46 20.38 -2.78
N ARG A 468 -14.91 19.23 -3.31
CA ARG A 468 -13.97 18.28 -3.92
C ARG A 468 -13.29 19.01 -5.07
N VAL A 469 -12.04 19.42 -4.89
CA VAL A 469 -11.21 19.81 -6.02
C VAL A 469 -11.05 18.52 -6.81
N GLN A 470 -11.75 18.43 -7.92
CA GLN A 470 -11.53 17.34 -8.87
C GLN A 470 -10.09 17.51 -9.39
N PRO A 471 -9.26 16.49 -9.28
CA PRO A 471 -7.88 16.55 -9.73
C PRO A 471 -7.78 16.66 -11.25
#